data_aa020b5cd9590f4103c88d2cd4e13b1f
#
_entry.id   aa020b5cd9590f4103c88d2cd4e13b1f
#
_cell.length_a   1.000
_cell.length_b   1.000
_cell.length_c   1.000
_cell.angle_alpha   90.00
_cell.angle_beta   90.00
_cell.angle_gamma   90.00
#
_symmetry.space_group_name_H-M   'P 1'
#
loop_
_entity.id
_entity.type
_entity.pdbx_description
1 polymer ?
#
loop_
_entity_poly.entity_id
_entity_poly.type
_entity_poly.pdbx_seq_one_letter_code
_entity_poly.pdbx_strand_id
1 'polypeptide(L)'
;TGRKLFLLFCWLFCGIVIAAFADMVAGTFNAYGADGALVEAAQTNGAAGMVSIMFMVFAVIFGLLQKNLHFTGWKENVISIVFIVLSFVVGANFPIILGKAAWSYITFVYIFFAAVLPMWLLKQPRDHMTTFMFVAMIVGAVLGLIVNHPVMNLPVFTGFTNAKLGTMFPILFVTVACGAVSGFHSLVSSGTSSKTVTNEKDMLKVGYGAMVLESLLAVIALCVAGASAAADGTPADGTPFQVFSRGVASFFVGFGLDQHFASVFMTMCVSALALTSLDAVARIGRMSFQELFSVDDMEHAEGWRKLLCNVYFSTFITLVFGFILTKIGYANIWPLFGSANQLLSAL
;
A
#
# COMPACT_ATOMS: atom_id res chain seq x y z
N THR A 1 -30.49 0.47 -13.64
CA THR A 1 -29.42 0.92 -14.58
C THR A 1 -28.33 1.69 -13.85
N GLY A 2 -28.64 2.70 -13.03
CA GLY A 2 -27.64 3.51 -12.30
C GLY A 2 -26.73 2.69 -11.38
N ARG A 3 -27.30 1.76 -10.58
CA ARG A 3 -26.52 0.86 -9.72
C ARG A 3 -25.47 0.06 -10.51
N LYS A 4 -25.82 -0.49 -11.67
CA LYS A 4 -24.88 -1.26 -12.49
C LYS A 4 -23.76 -0.41 -13.08
N LEU A 5 -24.05 0.83 -13.48
CA LEU A 5 -23.04 1.78 -13.96
C LEU A 5 -22.08 2.16 -12.83
N PHE A 6 -22.59 2.40 -11.62
CA PHE A 6 -21.77 2.67 -10.44
C PHE A 6 -20.86 1.47 -10.08
N LEU A 7 -21.39 0.26 -10.07
CA LEU A 7 -20.60 -0.95 -9.80
C LEU A 7 -19.52 -1.18 -10.86
N LEU A 8 -19.84 -0.93 -12.13
CA LEU A 8 -18.85 -1.01 -13.21
C LEU A 8 -17.75 0.04 -12.99
N PHE A 9 -18.11 1.28 -12.65
CA PHE A 9 -17.15 2.32 -12.34
C PHE A 9 -16.25 1.94 -11.15
N CYS A 10 -16.85 1.42 -10.06
CA CYS A 10 -16.10 0.94 -8.90
C CYS A 10 -15.12 -0.19 -9.27
N TRP A 11 -15.53 -1.13 -10.11
CA TRP A 11 -14.67 -2.22 -10.57
C TRP A 11 -13.51 -1.72 -11.42
N LEU A 12 -13.77 -0.83 -12.39
CA LEU A 12 -12.73 -0.20 -13.22
C LEU A 12 -11.75 0.60 -12.36
N PHE A 13 -12.26 1.37 -11.41
CA PHE A 13 -11.44 2.11 -10.46
C PHE A 13 -10.55 1.18 -9.63
N CYS A 14 -11.09 0.07 -9.10
CA CYS A 14 -10.28 -0.92 -8.38
C CYS A 14 -9.16 -1.49 -9.26
N GLY A 15 -9.39 -1.74 -10.55
CA GLY A 15 -8.35 -2.17 -11.48
C GLY A 15 -7.22 -1.15 -11.64
N ILE A 16 -7.56 0.14 -11.73
CA ILE A 16 -6.58 1.24 -11.76
C ILE A 16 -5.74 1.29 -10.48
N VAL A 17 -6.39 1.16 -9.32
CA VAL A 17 -5.72 1.14 -8.01
C VAL A 17 -4.78 -0.06 -7.90
N ILE A 18 -5.23 -1.26 -8.28
CA ILE A 18 -4.40 -2.47 -8.30
C ILE A 18 -3.17 -2.25 -9.17
N ALA A 19 -3.34 -1.70 -10.37
CA ALA A 19 -2.24 -1.46 -11.29
C ALA A 19 -1.21 -0.48 -10.72
N ALA A 20 -1.66 0.65 -10.16
CA ALA A 20 -0.79 1.68 -9.61
C ALA A 20 0.04 1.15 -8.42
N PHE A 21 -0.60 0.53 -7.44
CA PHE A 21 0.08 0.04 -6.26
C PHE A 21 0.94 -1.20 -6.52
N ALA A 22 0.50 -2.11 -7.42
CA ALA A 22 1.32 -3.26 -7.80
C ALA A 22 2.60 -2.85 -8.53
N ASP A 23 2.52 -1.85 -9.41
CA ASP A 23 3.70 -1.31 -10.10
C ASP A 23 4.67 -0.63 -9.12
N MET A 24 4.14 0.11 -8.13
CA MET A 24 4.96 0.70 -7.06
C MET A 24 5.67 -0.36 -6.21
N VAL A 25 4.96 -1.40 -5.77
CA VAL A 25 5.55 -2.50 -4.98
C VAL A 25 6.64 -3.20 -5.77
N ALA A 26 6.37 -3.57 -7.02
CA ALA A 26 7.35 -4.22 -7.88
C ALA A 26 8.57 -3.31 -8.15
N GLY A 27 8.36 -1.99 -8.28
CA GLY A 27 9.44 -1.01 -8.42
C GLY A 27 10.28 -0.84 -7.16
N THR A 28 9.66 -0.97 -5.98
CA THR A 28 10.35 -0.83 -4.69
C THR A 28 11.32 -2.00 -4.43
N PHE A 29 10.96 -3.20 -4.84
CA PHE A 29 11.82 -4.40 -4.68
C PHE A 29 12.75 -4.65 -5.86
N ASN A 30 12.66 -3.85 -6.92
CA ASN A 30 13.45 -4.04 -8.12
C ASN A 30 14.95 -3.85 -7.85
N ALA A 31 15.76 -4.83 -8.28
CA ALA A 31 17.20 -4.84 -8.10
C ALA A 31 18.00 -4.38 -9.33
N TYR A 32 17.34 -4.14 -10.48
CA TYR A 32 18.01 -3.83 -11.74
C TYR A 32 17.62 -2.45 -12.27
N GLY A 33 18.58 -1.71 -12.80
CA GLY A 33 18.35 -0.46 -13.51
C GLY A 33 17.75 -0.66 -14.90
N ALA A 34 17.46 0.43 -15.59
CA ALA A 34 16.95 0.41 -16.96
C ALA A 34 17.97 -0.16 -17.97
N ASP A 35 19.25 -0.09 -17.65
CA ASP A 35 20.40 -0.64 -18.37
C ASP A 35 20.62 -2.14 -18.12
N GLY A 36 19.83 -2.76 -17.26
CA GLY A 36 19.96 -4.16 -16.84
C GLY A 36 21.09 -4.42 -15.82
N ALA A 37 21.80 -3.38 -15.38
CA ALA A 37 22.80 -3.50 -14.31
C ALA A 37 22.14 -3.52 -12.92
N LEU A 38 22.84 -4.06 -11.93
CA LEU A 38 22.38 -4.01 -10.54
C LEU A 38 22.43 -2.56 -10.04
N VAL A 39 21.32 -2.10 -9.44
CA VAL A 39 21.30 -0.80 -8.76
C VAL A 39 22.08 -0.86 -7.45
N GLU A 40 22.62 0.26 -6.99
CA GLU A 40 23.34 0.36 -5.72
C GLU A 40 22.53 -0.19 -4.53
N ALA A 41 21.22 0.02 -4.55
CA ALA A 41 20.30 -0.47 -3.52
C ALA A 41 19.82 -1.92 -3.74
N ALA A 42 20.38 -2.69 -4.68
CA ALA A 42 19.89 -4.04 -5.03
C ALA A 42 19.83 -4.99 -3.83
N GLN A 43 20.84 -4.96 -2.95
CA GLN A 43 20.87 -5.77 -1.74
C GLN A 43 19.76 -5.36 -0.76
N THR A 44 19.59 -4.07 -0.55
CA THR A 44 18.52 -3.52 0.32
C THR A 44 17.14 -3.85 -0.21
N ASN A 45 16.92 -3.69 -1.52
CA ASN A 45 15.64 -4.00 -2.17
C ASN A 45 15.34 -5.51 -2.11
N GLY A 46 16.35 -6.34 -2.35
CA GLY A 46 16.25 -7.80 -2.26
C GLY A 46 15.99 -8.28 -0.82
N ALA A 47 16.66 -7.70 0.15
CA ALA A 47 16.41 -7.97 1.58
C ALA A 47 14.99 -7.57 1.99
N ALA A 48 14.52 -6.38 1.61
CA ALA A 48 13.16 -5.94 1.88
C ALA A 48 12.10 -6.83 1.20
N GLY A 49 12.38 -7.31 -0.01
CA GLY A 49 11.53 -8.29 -0.69
C GLY A 49 11.43 -9.61 0.08
N MET A 50 12.56 -10.15 0.55
CA MET A 50 12.57 -11.38 1.37
C MET A 50 11.89 -11.16 2.73
N VAL A 51 12.14 -10.03 3.41
CA VAL A 51 11.40 -9.65 4.64
C VAL A 51 9.91 -9.68 4.38
N SER A 52 9.45 -9.10 3.26
CA SER A 52 8.01 -9.06 2.91
C SER A 52 7.42 -10.45 2.71
N ILE A 53 8.15 -11.37 2.05
CA ILE A 53 7.71 -12.76 1.87
C ILE A 53 7.63 -13.48 3.23
N MET A 54 8.67 -13.37 4.06
CA MET A 54 8.68 -13.98 5.39
C MET A 54 7.58 -13.42 6.29
N PHE A 55 7.35 -12.12 6.21
CA PHE A 55 6.28 -11.45 6.94
C PHE A 55 4.89 -12.01 6.59
N MET A 56 4.65 -12.30 5.30
CA MET A 56 3.40 -12.94 4.88
C MET A 56 3.29 -14.38 5.39
N VAL A 57 4.38 -15.16 5.33
CA VAL A 57 4.41 -16.53 5.86
C VAL A 57 4.13 -16.53 7.37
N PHE A 58 4.81 -15.66 8.11
CA PHE A 58 4.59 -15.54 9.56
C PHE A 58 3.21 -14.99 9.90
N ALA A 59 2.62 -14.13 9.07
CA ALA A 59 1.23 -13.68 9.27
C ALA A 59 0.23 -14.85 9.18
N VAL A 60 0.42 -15.76 8.21
CA VAL A 60 -0.42 -16.97 8.11
C VAL A 60 -0.22 -17.88 9.32
N ILE A 61 1.02 -18.12 9.72
CA ILE A 61 1.35 -18.92 10.92
C ILE A 61 0.71 -18.29 12.15
N PHE A 62 0.83 -16.97 12.30
CA PHE A 62 0.25 -16.22 13.40
C PHE A 62 -1.29 -16.33 13.43
N GLY A 63 -1.96 -16.20 12.29
CA GLY A 63 -3.41 -16.41 12.19
C GLY A 63 -3.85 -17.81 12.59
N LEU A 64 -3.10 -18.84 12.18
CA LEU A 64 -3.36 -20.24 12.59
C LEU A 64 -3.13 -20.44 14.10
N LEU A 65 -2.06 -19.89 14.65
CA LEU A 65 -1.76 -19.96 16.07
C LEU A 65 -2.83 -19.24 16.90
N GLN A 66 -3.25 -18.06 16.48
CA GLN A 66 -4.29 -17.27 17.15
C GLN A 66 -5.63 -18.04 17.19
N LYS A 67 -5.99 -18.69 16.06
CA LYS A 67 -7.21 -19.49 15.97
C LYS A 67 -7.16 -20.73 16.86
N ASN A 68 -6.03 -21.43 16.92
CA ASN A 68 -5.92 -22.70 17.63
C ASN A 68 -5.65 -22.52 19.13
N LEU A 69 -4.84 -21.53 19.52
CA LEU A 69 -4.40 -21.32 20.91
C LEU A 69 -5.16 -20.22 21.62
N HIS A 70 -6.01 -19.44 20.92
CA HIS A 70 -6.87 -18.40 21.47
C HIS A 70 -6.12 -17.41 22.39
N PHE A 71 -4.85 -17.13 22.10
CA PHE A 71 -4.09 -16.16 22.89
C PHE A 71 -4.51 -14.72 22.52
N THR A 72 -4.59 -13.87 23.54
CA THR A 72 -5.01 -12.48 23.42
C THR A 72 -4.15 -11.56 24.27
N GLY A 73 -4.20 -10.27 23.98
CA GLY A 73 -3.54 -9.26 24.78
C GLY A 73 -2.01 -9.25 24.61
N TRP A 74 -1.26 -9.21 25.71
CA TRP A 74 0.19 -9.04 25.66
C TRP A 74 0.94 -10.18 24.96
N LYS A 75 0.42 -11.42 25.03
CA LYS A 75 1.03 -12.59 24.38
C LYS A 75 0.98 -12.46 22.85
N GLU A 76 -0.14 -11.96 22.34
CA GLU A 76 -0.33 -11.66 20.92
C GLU A 76 0.70 -10.63 20.43
N ASN A 77 0.91 -9.56 21.19
CA ASN A 77 1.87 -8.52 20.86
C ASN A 77 3.32 -9.04 20.85
N VAL A 78 3.69 -9.84 21.86
CA VAL A 78 5.05 -10.43 21.93
C VAL A 78 5.32 -11.36 20.75
N ILE A 79 4.38 -12.26 20.41
CA ILE A 79 4.53 -13.17 19.27
C ILE A 79 4.66 -12.38 17.95
N SER A 80 3.86 -11.32 17.79
CA SER A 80 3.94 -10.44 16.63
C SER A 80 5.32 -9.80 16.50
N ILE A 81 5.87 -9.27 17.57
CA ILE A 81 7.21 -8.67 17.59
C ILE A 81 8.30 -9.71 17.26
N VAL A 82 8.18 -10.92 17.83
CA VAL A 82 9.12 -12.02 17.52
C VAL A 82 9.08 -12.37 16.03
N PHE A 83 7.91 -12.48 15.43
CA PHE A 83 7.78 -12.78 14.00
C PHE A 83 8.29 -11.65 13.12
N ILE A 84 8.10 -10.38 13.52
CA ILE A 84 8.70 -9.24 12.83
C ILE A 84 10.22 -9.34 12.86
N VAL A 85 10.82 -9.55 14.04
CA VAL A 85 12.28 -9.67 14.19
C VAL A 85 12.82 -10.84 13.35
N LEU A 86 12.16 -12.01 13.41
CA LEU A 86 12.55 -13.17 12.60
C LEU A 86 12.48 -12.87 11.10
N SER A 87 11.45 -12.14 10.64
CA SER A 87 11.35 -11.72 9.23
C SER A 87 12.56 -10.88 8.81
N PHE A 88 12.97 -9.92 9.64
CA PHE A 88 14.13 -9.08 9.37
C PHE A 88 15.44 -9.87 9.41
N VAL A 89 15.62 -10.78 10.37
CA VAL A 89 16.82 -11.64 10.45
C VAL A 89 16.94 -12.50 9.19
N VAL A 90 15.86 -13.14 8.76
CA VAL A 90 15.87 -13.96 7.54
C VAL A 90 16.12 -13.10 6.30
N GLY A 91 15.42 -11.96 6.17
CA GLY A 91 15.56 -11.07 5.01
C GLY A 91 16.96 -10.47 4.86
N ALA A 92 17.59 -10.08 5.97
CA ALA A 92 18.95 -9.54 5.97
C ALA A 92 20.00 -10.58 5.54
N ASN A 93 19.78 -11.87 5.88
CA ASN A 93 20.74 -12.94 5.57
C ASN A 93 20.50 -13.58 4.18
N PHE A 94 19.28 -13.53 3.66
CA PHE A 94 18.90 -14.19 2.40
C PHE A 94 18.18 -13.23 1.44
N PRO A 95 18.84 -12.18 0.93
CA PRO A 95 18.20 -11.25 0.00
C PRO A 95 17.84 -11.92 -1.32
N ILE A 96 16.65 -11.63 -1.84
CA ILE A 96 16.19 -12.14 -3.14
C ILE A 96 16.37 -11.04 -4.19
N ILE A 97 17.33 -11.23 -5.08
CA ILE A 97 17.66 -10.26 -6.13
C ILE A 97 16.90 -10.61 -7.40
N LEU A 98 15.79 -9.92 -7.66
CA LEU A 98 14.94 -10.12 -8.82
C LEU A 98 14.62 -8.79 -9.53
N GLY A 99 14.29 -8.89 -10.82
CA GLY A 99 13.84 -7.75 -11.60
C GLY A 99 12.36 -7.39 -11.34
N LYS A 100 11.99 -6.17 -11.77
CA LYS A 100 10.64 -5.61 -11.62
C LYS A 100 9.55 -6.55 -12.17
N ALA A 101 9.78 -7.20 -13.31
CA ALA A 101 8.82 -8.13 -13.90
C ALA A 101 8.53 -9.33 -13.01
N ALA A 102 9.57 -9.95 -12.43
CA ALA A 102 9.41 -11.09 -11.52
C ALA A 102 8.66 -10.68 -10.25
N TRP A 103 9.01 -9.54 -9.65
CA TRP A 103 8.30 -9.00 -8.50
C TRP A 103 6.84 -8.67 -8.80
N SER A 104 6.54 -8.19 -10.01
CA SER A 104 5.17 -7.98 -10.45
C SER A 104 4.37 -9.29 -10.44
N TYR A 105 4.90 -10.37 -11.03
CA TYR A 105 4.22 -11.68 -10.98
C TYR A 105 4.03 -12.19 -9.56
N ILE A 106 5.05 -12.12 -8.71
CA ILE A 106 4.96 -12.53 -7.30
C ILE A 106 3.87 -11.75 -6.58
N THR A 107 3.81 -10.43 -6.79
CA THR A 107 2.79 -9.56 -6.19
C THR A 107 1.39 -9.96 -6.65
N PHE A 108 1.17 -10.21 -7.93
CA PHE A 108 -0.17 -10.61 -8.41
C PHE A 108 -0.59 -12.00 -7.91
N VAL A 109 0.33 -12.95 -7.82
CA VAL A 109 0.06 -14.26 -7.19
C VAL A 109 -0.32 -14.08 -5.72
N TYR A 110 0.44 -13.26 -4.99
CA TYR A 110 0.13 -12.94 -3.61
C TYR A 110 -1.26 -12.32 -3.45
N ILE A 111 -1.60 -11.29 -4.24
CA ILE A 111 -2.89 -10.60 -4.17
C ILE A 111 -4.05 -11.57 -4.46
N PHE A 112 -3.85 -12.52 -5.39
CA PHE A 112 -4.85 -13.54 -5.66
C PHE A 112 -5.19 -14.33 -4.40
N PHE A 113 -4.19 -14.85 -3.71
CA PHE A 113 -4.40 -15.58 -2.45
C PHE A 113 -4.98 -14.67 -1.36
N ALA A 114 -4.47 -13.46 -1.22
CA ALA A 114 -4.95 -12.49 -0.24
C ALA A 114 -6.42 -12.10 -0.46
N ALA A 115 -6.87 -12.02 -1.72
CA ALA A 115 -8.26 -11.73 -2.05
C ALA A 115 -9.21 -12.91 -1.81
N VAL A 116 -8.74 -14.14 -1.98
CA VAL A 116 -9.55 -15.37 -1.87
C VAL A 116 -9.59 -15.91 -0.44
N LEU A 117 -8.46 -15.86 0.28
CA LEU A 117 -8.36 -16.39 1.64
C LEU A 117 -9.24 -15.61 2.64
N PRO A 118 -9.73 -16.28 3.71
CA PRO A 118 -10.46 -15.61 4.78
C PRO A 118 -9.60 -14.51 5.44
N MET A 119 -10.25 -13.41 5.88
CA MET A 119 -9.56 -12.27 6.48
C MET A 119 -8.77 -12.63 7.74
N TRP A 120 -9.29 -13.54 8.55
CA TRP A 120 -8.67 -13.97 9.80
C TRP A 120 -7.35 -14.73 9.60
N LEU A 121 -7.14 -15.35 8.40
CA LEU A 121 -5.97 -16.18 8.14
C LEU A 121 -4.74 -15.36 7.74
N LEU A 122 -4.91 -14.36 6.90
CA LEU A 122 -3.80 -13.58 6.34
C LEU A 122 -3.89 -12.10 6.67
N LYS A 123 -5.02 -11.46 6.34
CA LYS A 123 -5.15 -10.00 6.40
C LYS A 123 -5.08 -9.46 7.84
N GLN A 124 -5.93 -9.95 8.74
CA GLN A 124 -5.98 -9.47 10.13
C GLN A 124 -4.65 -9.67 10.88
N PRO A 125 -4.03 -10.89 10.85
CA PRO A 125 -2.74 -11.10 11.50
C PRO A 125 -1.64 -10.22 10.92
N ARG A 126 -1.60 -10.06 9.60
CA ARG A 126 -0.63 -9.22 8.94
C ARG A 126 -0.81 -7.74 9.31
N ASP A 127 -2.03 -7.24 9.28
CA ASP A 127 -2.32 -5.84 9.63
C ASP A 127 -1.99 -5.57 11.11
N HIS A 128 -2.20 -6.53 12.01
CA HIS A 128 -1.78 -6.43 13.42
C HIS A 128 -0.25 -6.30 13.55
N MET A 129 0.52 -7.16 12.88
CA MET A 129 1.99 -7.07 12.87
C MET A 129 2.46 -5.75 12.22
N THR A 130 1.85 -5.33 11.12
CA THR A 130 2.18 -4.10 10.40
C THR A 130 1.98 -2.85 11.27
N THR A 131 1.00 -2.86 12.20
CA THR A 131 0.75 -1.75 13.12
C THR A 131 1.98 -1.41 13.95
N PHE A 132 2.73 -2.40 14.46
CA PHE A 132 3.96 -2.14 15.22
C PHE A 132 5.03 -1.46 14.37
N MET A 133 5.17 -1.90 13.13
CA MET A 133 6.12 -1.31 12.18
C MET A 133 5.74 0.15 11.86
N PHE A 134 4.45 0.43 11.64
CA PHE A 134 3.98 1.78 11.34
C PHE A 134 4.13 2.73 12.53
N VAL A 135 3.81 2.27 13.73
CA VAL A 135 4.03 3.08 14.93
C VAL A 135 5.52 3.40 15.09
N ALA A 136 6.40 2.41 14.93
CA ALA A 136 7.85 2.63 14.99
C ALA A 136 8.32 3.60 13.90
N MET A 137 7.81 3.49 12.68
CA MET A 137 8.12 4.38 11.57
C MET A 137 7.69 5.81 11.85
N ILE A 138 6.44 6.03 12.28
CA ILE A 138 5.90 7.36 12.54
C ILE A 138 6.64 8.04 13.70
N VAL A 139 6.80 7.31 14.82
CA VAL A 139 7.52 7.83 15.99
C VAL A 139 8.97 8.14 15.64
N GLY A 140 9.66 7.22 14.96
CA GLY A 140 11.04 7.42 14.52
C GLY A 140 11.19 8.60 13.54
N ALA A 141 10.26 8.76 12.61
CA ALA A 141 10.27 9.87 11.67
C ALA A 141 10.04 11.23 12.37
N VAL A 142 9.09 11.31 13.32
CA VAL A 142 8.85 12.53 14.13
C VAL A 142 10.08 12.87 14.96
N LEU A 143 10.64 11.90 15.67
CA LEU A 143 11.86 12.10 16.46
C LEU A 143 13.04 12.49 15.54
N GLY A 144 13.12 11.88 14.36
CA GLY A 144 14.13 12.20 13.36
C GLY A 144 14.07 13.64 12.88
N LEU A 145 12.87 14.15 12.61
CA LEU A 145 12.68 15.55 12.25
C LEU A 145 13.09 16.50 13.38
N ILE A 146 12.75 16.13 14.64
CA ILE A 146 13.07 16.96 15.81
C ILE A 146 14.59 16.98 16.11
N VAL A 147 15.27 15.85 15.99
CA VAL A 147 16.68 15.71 16.36
C VAL A 147 17.63 16.15 15.25
N ASN A 148 17.35 15.75 14.00
CA ASN A 148 18.25 16.04 12.88
C ASN A 148 18.07 17.45 12.31
N HIS A 149 16.95 18.14 12.60
CA HIS A 149 16.63 19.48 12.08
C HIS A 149 16.96 19.63 10.58
N PRO A 150 16.43 18.76 9.69
CA PRO A 150 16.81 18.76 8.29
C PRO A 150 16.43 20.09 7.61
N VAL A 151 17.33 20.57 6.75
CA VAL A 151 17.08 21.78 5.97
C VAL A 151 16.13 21.48 4.83
N MET A 152 15.11 22.33 4.66
CA MET A 152 14.16 22.24 3.56
C MET A 152 14.74 22.92 2.32
N ASN A 153 15.12 22.15 1.32
CA ASN A 153 15.76 22.65 0.10
C ASN A 153 14.77 22.98 -1.03
N LEU A 154 13.53 22.46 -0.95
CA LEU A 154 12.52 22.80 -1.96
C LEU A 154 12.11 24.27 -1.85
N PRO A 155 11.95 24.98 -2.99
CA PRO A 155 11.46 26.35 -2.98
C PRO A 155 10.03 26.41 -2.49
N VAL A 156 9.68 27.45 -1.74
CA VAL A 156 8.34 27.64 -1.15
C VAL A 156 7.26 27.77 -2.24
N PHE A 157 7.62 28.40 -3.36
CA PHE A 157 6.72 28.61 -4.48
C PHE A 157 7.50 28.61 -5.80
N THR A 158 7.02 27.84 -6.77
CA THR A 158 7.64 27.69 -8.09
C THR A 158 6.82 28.30 -9.23
N GLY A 159 5.58 28.73 -8.97
CA GLY A 159 4.66 29.30 -9.96
C GLY A 159 3.29 28.63 -9.97
N PHE A 160 2.40 29.18 -10.78
CA PHE A 160 1.03 28.66 -10.94
C PHE A 160 0.89 27.55 -11.99
N THR A 161 1.96 27.29 -12.74
CA THR A 161 1.95 26.29 -13.82
C THR A 161 3.22 25.44 -13.75
N ASN A 162 3.06 24.12 -13.84
CA ASN A 162 4.15 23.19 -13.94
C ASN A 162 4.14 22.53 -15.33
N ALA A 163 5.30 22.43 -15.97
CA ALA A 163 5.40 21.89 -17.33
C ALA A 163 4.94 20.42 -17.48
N LYS A 164 5.08 19.64 -16.39
CA LYS A 164 4.70 18.20 -16.38
C LYS A 164 3.29 17.95 -15.85
N LEU A 165 2.86 18.74 -14.84
CA LEU A 165 1.62 18.50 -14.09
C LEU A 165 0.48 19.45 -14.52
N GLY A 166 0.78 20.53 -15.25
CA GLY A 166 -0.21 21.51 -15.68
C GLY A 166 -0.38 22.66 -14.68
N THR A 167 -1.59 23.23 -14.61
CA THR A 167 -1.91 24.38 -13.75
C THR A 167 -2.11 23.95 -12.29
N MET A 168 -1.69 24.79 -11.35
CA MET A 168 -1.89 24.53 -9.93
C MET A 168 -3.37 24.31 -9.58
N PHE A 169 -4.25 25.14 -10.11
CA PHE A 169 -5.70 24.91 -10.00
C PHE A 169 -6.24 24.31 -11.33
N PRO A 170 -7.00 23.21 -11.31
CA PRO A 170 -7.47 22.45 -10.13
C PRO A 170 -6.53 21.30 -9.71
N ILE A 171 -5.46 21.01 -10.45
CA ILE A 171 -4.71 19.73 -10.36
C ILE A 171 -4.10 19.50 -8.99
N LEU A 172 -3.43 20.50 -8.41
CA LEU A 172 -2.85 20.39 -7.06
C LEU A 172 -3.94 20.08 -6.02
N PHE A 173 -5.06 20.78 -6.09
CA PHE A 173 -6.16 20.63 -5.13
C PHE A 173 -6.81 19.25 -5.24
N VAL A 174 -7.03 18.77 -6.46
CA VAL A 174 -7.54 17.40 -6.70
C VAL A 174 -6.57 16.35 -6.15
N THR A 175 -5.27 16.55 -6.32
CA THR A 175 -4.25 15.60 -5.84
C THR A 175 -4.17 15.59 -4.31
N VAL A 176 -4.15 16.75 -3.67
CA VAL A 176 -4.06 16.88 -2.20
C VAL A 176 -5.36 16.46 -1.52
N ALA A 177 -6.51 16.66 -2.16
CA ALA A 177 -7.82 16.31 -1.60
C ALA A 177 -7.99 14.83 -1.28
N CYS A 178 -7.18 13.94 -1.86
CA CYS A 178 -7.23 12.50 -1.57
C CYS A 178 -7.07 12.19 -0.07
N GLY A 179 -6.24 12.95 0.67
CA GLY A 179 -6.09 12.80 2.11
C GLY A 179 -7.27 13.33 2.94
N ALA A 180 -8.09 14.22 2.38
CA ALA A 180 -9.23 14.80 3.06
C ALA A 180 -10.56 14.12 2.66
N VAL A 181 -10.75 13.88 1.36
CA VAL A 181 -11.95 13.29 0.78
C VAL A 181 -11.52 12.32 -0.32
N SER A 182 -11.62 11.02 -0.07
CA SER A 182 -11.14 9.97 -0.98
C SER A 182 -12.23 8.96 -1.27
N GLY A 183 -12.48 8.71 -2.54
CA GLY A 183 -13.36 7.63 -2.98
C GLY A 183 -12.83 6.25 -2.61
N PHE A 184 -11.50 6.06 -2.59
CA PHE A 184 -10.89 4.82 -2.12
C PHE A 184 -11.17 4.57 -0.63
N HIS A 185 -11.03 5.58 0.22
CA HIS A 185 -11.35 5.46 1.65
C HIS A 185 -12.82 5.12 1.87
N SER A 186 -13.74 5.67 1.09
CA SER A 186 -15.17 5.34 1.19
C SER A 186 -15.45 3.86 0.85
N LEU A 187 -14.77 3.33 -0.18
CA LEU A 187 -14.88 1.90 -0.53
C LEU A 187 -14.27 0.99 0.53
N VAL A 188 -13.10 1.34 1.07
CA VAL A 188 -12.44 0.54 2.13
C VAL A 188 -13.24 0.58 3.42
N SER A 189 -13.79 1.74 3.81
CA SER A 189 -14.60 1.86 5.02
C SER A 189 -15.85 0.99 4.94
N SER A 190 -16.58 1.02 3.82
CA SER A 190 -17.79 0.23 3.63
C SER A 190 -17.51 -1.25 3.35
N GLY A 191 -16.46 -1.56 2.58
CA GLY A 191 -16.13 -2.92 2.13
C GLY A 191 -15.31 -3.75 3.12
N THR A 192 -14.53 -3.12 3.98
CA THR A 192 -13.57 -3.80 4.85
C THR A 192 -13.68 -3.37 6.31
N SER A 193 -13.49 -2.08 6.62
CA SER A 193 -13.39 -1.60 8.01
C SER A 193 -14.69 -1.78 8.79
N SER A 194 -15.84 -1.49 8.18
CA SER A 194 -17.15 -1.69 8.79
C SER A 194 -17.45 -3.14 9.18
N LYS A 195 -16.78 -4.10 8.54
CA LYS A 195 -16.95 -5.53 8.83
C LYS A 195 -16.02 -6.04 9.94
N THR A 196 -15.06 -5.22 10.37
CA THR A 196 -14.06 -5.58 11.38
C THR A 196 -14.25 -4.87 12.71
N VAL A 197 -14.95 -3.73 12.70
CA VAL A 197 -15.29 -3.00 13.95
C VAL A 197 -16.38 -3.75 14.70
N THR A 198 -16.09 -4.15 15.93
CA THR A 198 -16.99 -4.93 16.78
C THR A 198 -17.78 -4.09 17.79
N ASN A 199 -17.31 -2.85 18.07
CA ASN A 199 -17.93 -1.95 19.04
C ASN A 199 -18.14 -0.57 18.44
N GLU A 200 -19.34 -0.04 18.52
CA GLU A 200 -19.69 1.29 18.01
C GLU A 200 -18.85 2.42 18.63
N LYS A 201 -18.43 2.29 19.90
CA LYS A 201 -17.57 3.25 20.58
C LYS A 201 -16.18 3.41 19.93
N ASP A 202 -15.74 2.42 19.18
CA ASP A 202 -14.45 2.46 18.49
C ASP A 202 -14.54 3.10 17.11
N MET A 203 -15.73 3.35 16.57
CA MET A 203 -15.93 3.96 15.25
C MET A 203 -15.24 5.32 15.12
N LEU A 204 -15.34 6.15 16.17
CA LEU A 204 -14.68 7.46 16.18
C LEU A 204 -13.16 7.34 16.16
N LYS A 205 -12.61 6.38 16.92
CA LYS A 205 -11.15 6.15 16.94
C LYS A 205 -10.65 5.60 15.62
N VAL A 206 -11.38 4.64 15.03
CA VAL A 206 -11.02 4.01 13.76
C VAL A 206 -11.17 4.99 12.59
N GLY A 207 -12.25 5.76 12.52
CA GLY A 207 -12.48 6.72 11.45
C GLY A 207 -11.64 7.99 11.62
N TYR A 208 -12.00 8.82 12.60
CA TYR A 208 -11.37 10.13 12.81
C TYR A 208 -9.92 10.02 13.31
N GLY A 209 -9.65 9.08 14.24
CA GLY A 209 -8.30 8.88 14.76
C GLY A 209 -7.31 8.46 13.69
N ALA A 210 -7.70 7.57 12.77
CA ALA A 210 -6.88 7.19 11.63
C ALA A 210 -6.60 8.38 10.69
N MET A 211 -7.59 9.23 10.44
CA MET A 211 -7.44 10.41 9.61
C MET A 211 -6.45 11.43 10.21
N VAL A 212 -6.44 11.59 11.54
CA VAL A 212 -5.45 12.45 12.24
C VAL A 212 -4.04 11.88 12.09
N LEU A 213 -3.86 10.56 12.23
CA LEU A 213 -2.56 9.91 11.99
C LEU A 213 -2.11 10.02 10.54
N GLU A 214 -3.02 9.91 9.58
CA GLU A 214 -2.73 10.13 8.16
C GLU A 214 -2.28 11.57 7.89
N SER A 215 -2.92 12.56 8.52
CA SER A 215 -2.52 13.97 8.43
C SER A 215 -1.10 14.18 8.98
N LEU A 216 -0.76 13.55 10.10
CA LEU A 216 0.60 13.59 10.66
C LEU A 216 1.61 12.98 9.69
N LEU A 217 1.29 11.83 9.11
CA LEU A 217 2.14 11.17 8.11
C LEU A 217 2.33 12.04 6.87
N ALA A 218 1.28 12.75 6.43
CA ALA A 218 1.36 13.67 5.29
C ALA A 218 2.31 14.85 5.57
N VAL A 219 2.28 15.41 6.77
CA VAL A 219 3.23 16.48 7.20
C VAL A 219 4.66 15.93 7.22
N ILE A 220 4.87 14.75 7.77
CA ILE A 220 6.19 14.08 7.77
C ILE A 220 6.67 13.88 6.32
N ALA A 221 5.81 13.39 5.43
CA ALA A 221 6.15 13.15 4.03
C ALA A 221 6.54 14.44 3.30
N LEU A 222 5.84 15.55 3.58
CA LEU A 222 6.17 16.87 3.04
C LEU A 222 7.56 17.35 3.53
N CYS A 223 7.84 17.21 4.82
CA CYS A 223 9.14 17.55 5.41
C CYS A 223 10.26 16.68 4.80
N VAL A 224 10.03 15.39 4.68
CA VAL A 224 10.99 14.45 4.08
C VAL A 224 11.25 14.77 2.61
N ALA A 225 10.21 15.05 1.83
CA ALA A 225 10.37 15.44 0.43
C ALA A 225 11.19 16.75 0.29
N GLY A 226 10.91 17.74 1.15
CA GLY A 226 11.65 18.99 1.18
C GLY A 226 13.12 18.83 1.58
N ALA A 227 13.39 17.98 2.57
CA ALA A 227 14.74 17.70 3.05
C ALA A 227 15.54 16.81 2.09
N SER A 228 14.88 15.95 1.32
CA SER A 228 15.52 15.06 0.35
C SER A 228 15.86 15.74 -0.97
N ALA A 229 15.39 16.95 -1.20
CA ALA A 229 15.72 17.71 -2.40
C ALA A 229 17.20 18.14 -2.41
N ALA A 230 17.77 18.29 -3.59
CA ALA A 230 19.13 18.78 -3.75
C ALA A 230 19.25 20.27 -3.31
N ALA A 231 20.46 20.72 -3.03
CA ALA A 231 20.71 22.10 -2.57
C ALA A 231 20.30 23.19 -3.58
N ASP A 232 20.20 22.82 -4.86
CA ASP A 232 19.72 23.68 -5.95
C ASP A 232 18.18 23.76 -6.05
N GLY A 233 17.46 23.07 -5.16
CA GLY A 233 16.00 23.01 -5.15
C GLY A 233 15.41 21.97 -6.11
N THR A 234 16.21 21.11 -6.73
CA THR A 234 15.68 20.04 -7.56
C THR A 234 15.11 18.92 -6.70
N PRO A 235 13.90 18.41 -7.01
CA PRO A 235 13.30 17.27 -6.30
C PRO A 235 14.16 16.01 -6.39
N ALA A 236 14.17 15.22 -5.34
CA ALA A 236 14.88 13.95 -5.31
C ALA A 236 14.31 12.96 -6.36
N ASP A 237 15.20 12.20 -7.00
CA ASP A 237 14.84 11.21 -7.99
C ASP A 237 14.21 9.96 -7.36
N GLY A 238 13.26 9.37 -8.08
CA GLY A 238 12.59 8.12 -7.71
C GLY A 238 11.09 8.26 -7.52
N THR A 239 10.44 7.16 -7.20
CA THR A 239 9.02 7.15 -6.84
C THR A 239 8.81 7.80 -5.46
N PRO A 240 7.61 8.36 -5.17
CA PRO A 240 7.32 8.93 -3.85
C PRO A 240 7.66 7.99 -2.69
N PHE A 241 7.44 6.68 -2.87
CA PHE A 241 7.78 5.66 -1.87
C PHE A 241 9.28 5.55 -1.63
N GLN A 242 10.08 5.58 -2.69
CA GLN A 242 11.54 5.51 -2.58
C GLN A 242 12.12 6.77 -1.93
N VAL A 243 11.61 7.95 -2.29
CA VAL A 243 12.04 9.22 -1.68
C VAL A 243 11.72 9.24 -0.20
N PHE A 244 10.49 8.88 0.17
CA PHE A 244 10.07 8.82 1.58
C PHE A 244 10.90 7.80 2.38
N SER A 245 11.05 6.59 1.84
CA SER A 245 11.80 5.51 2.49
C SER A 245 13.27 5.92 2.76
N ARG A 246 13.95 6.47 1.75
CA ARG A 246 15.35 6.93 1.89
C ARG A 246 15.49 8.08 2.85
N GLY A 247 14.57 9.06 2.78
CA GLY A 247 14.62 10.24 3.64
C GLY A 247 14.40 9.89 5.11
N VAL A 248 13.42 9.06 5.45
CA VAL A 248 13.22 8.63 6.84
C VAL A 248 14.33 7.68 7.30
N ALA A 249 14.85 6.81 6.42
CA ALA A 249 16.00 5.97 6.76
C ALA A 249 17.23 6.81 7.15
N SER A 250 17.48 7.93 6.48
CA SER A 250 18.58 8.85 6.85
C SER A 250 18.42 9.42 8.26
N PHE A 251 17.18 9.65 8.72
CA PHE A 251 16.92 10.09 10.09
C PHE A 251 17.25 9.00 11.11
N PHE A 252 16.96 7.75 10.82
CA PHE A 252 17.33 6.62 11.67
C PHE A 252 18.84 6.45 11.77
N VAL A 253 19.56 6.65 10.68
CA VAL A 253 21.03 6.68 10.69
C VAL A 253 21.56 7.80 11.57
N GLY A 254 20.93 8.96 11.58
CA GLY A 254 21.24 10.06 12.50
C GLY A 254 21.10 9.69 13.99
N PHE A 255 20.30 8.67 14.32
CA PHE A 255 20.21 8.08 15.67
C PHE A 255 21.25 7.00 15.96
N GLY A 256 22.15 6.70 15.00
CA GLY A 256 23.16 5.65 15.13
C GLY A 256 22.69 4.25 14.73
N LEU A 257 21.54 4.11 14.05
CA LEU A 257 21.17 2.84 13.45
C LEU A 257 22.01 2.54 12.21
N ASP A 258 22.27 1.27 11.96
CA ASP A 258 22.95 0.83 10.74
C ASP A 258 22.19 1.27 9.48
N GLN A 259 22.90 1.78 8.49
CA GLN A 259 22.36 2.29 7.22
C GLN A 259 21.56 1.21 6.47
N HIS A 260 22.09 -0.01 6.40
CA HIS A 260 21.42 -1.10 5.70
C HIS A 260 20.13 -1.50 6.39
N PHE A 261 20.16 -1.67 7.71
CA PHE A 261 18.99 -1.99 8.51
C PHE A 261 17.90 -0.91 8.39
N ALA A 262 18.26 0.36 8.55
CA ALA A 262 17.31 1.49 8.43
C ALA A 262 16.64 1.51 7.05
N SER A 263 17.40 1.28 5.98
CA SER A 263 16.90 1.26 4.62
C SER A 263 15.97 0.06 4.36
N VAL A 264 16.34 -1.14 4.82
CA VAL A 264 15.49 -2.35 4.70
C VAL A 264 14.19 -2.16 5.49
N PHE A 265 14.27 -1.65 6.72
CA PHE A 265 13.10 -1.38 7.56
C PHE A 265 12.13 -0.43 6.90
N MET A 266 12.61 0.71 6.40
CA MET A 266 11.76 1.72 5.75
C MET A 266 11.17 1.22 4.43
N THR A 267 11.97 0.53 3.63
CA THR A 267 11.49 -0.08 2.37
C THR A 267 10.38 -1.09 2.63
N MET A 268 10.51 -1.89 3.68
CA MET A 268 9.48 -2.83 4.12
C MET A 268 8.21 -2.10 4.61
N CYS A 269 8.34 -1.06 5.44
CA CYS A 269 7.19 -0.29 5.94
C CYS A 269 6.36 0.28 4.78
N VAL A 270 7.01 0.90 3.81
CA VAL A 270 6.35 1.51 2.65
C VAL A 270 5.70 0.45 1.76
N SER A 271 6.37 -0.67 1.54
CA SER A 271 5.82 -1.80 0.77
C SER A 271 4.62 -2.42 1.46
N ALA A 272 4.65 -2.56 2.78
CA ALA A 272 3.54 -3.09 3.57
C ALA A 272 2.30 -2.19 3.47
N LEU A 273 2.45 -0.85 3.44
CA LEU A 273 1.37 0.10 3.15
C LEU A 273 0.68 -0.19 1.82
N ALA A 274 1.48 -0.32 0.76
CA ALA A 274 0.96 -0.60 -0.57
C ALA A 274 0.27 -1.97 -0.65
N LEU A 275 0.86 -3.01 -0.05
CA LEU A 275 0.30 -4.36 -0.02
C LEU A 275 -1.02 -4.42 0.75
N THR A 276 -1.15 -3.70 1.87
CA THR A 276 -2.41 -3.61 2.63
C THR A 276 -3.53 -2.99 1.79
N SER A 277 -3.20 -1.95 1.04
CA SER A 277 -4.14 -1.33 0.10
C SER A 277 -4.54 -2.27 -1.03
N LEU A 278 -3.57 -3.01 -1.59
CA LEU A 278 -3.81 -4.00 -2.65
C LEU A 278 -4.75 -5.12 -2.19
N ASP A 279 -4.59 -5.64 -0.99
CA ASP A 279 -5.46 -6.68 -0.45
C ASP A 279 -6.91 -6.20 -0.30
N ALA A 280 -7.08 -4.97 0.18
CA ALA A 280 -8.41 -4.38 0.35
C ALA A 280 -9.08 -4.16 -1.01
N VAL A 281 -8.35 -3.53 -1.96
CA VAL A 281 -8.92 -3.17 -3.26
C VAL A 281 -9.22 -4.40 -4.13
N ALA A 282 -8.39 -5.45 -4.06
CA ALA A 282 -8.66 -6.67 -4.81
C ALA A 282 -9.96 -7.37 -4.35
N ARG A 283 -10.23 -7.35 -3.03
CA ARG A 283 -11.50 -7.85 -2.47
C ARG A 283 -12.68 -6.99 -2.90
N ILE A 284 -12.57 -5.68 -2.82
CA ILE A 284 -13.63 -4.73 -3.20
C ILE A 284 -13.91 -4.85 -4.70
N GLY A 285 -12.87 -4.89 -5.54
CA GLY A 285 -13.00 -5.07 -6.98
C GLY A 285 -13.70 -6.37 -7.33
N ARG A 286 -13.30 -7.49 -6.72
CA ARG A 286 -14.01 -8.76 -6.86
C ARG A 286 -15.48 -8.66 -6.47
N MET A 287 -15.78 -8.06 -5.32
CA MET A 287 -17.17 -7.92 -4.84
C MET A 287 -17.99 -7.05 -5.79
N SER A 288 -17.46 -5.94 -6.26
CA SER A 288 -18.12 -5.07 -7.25
C SER A 288 -18.39 -5.80 -8.56
N PHE A 289 -17.45 -6.63 -9.03
CA PHE A 289 -17.63 -7.45 -10.20
C PHE A 289 -18.71 -8.53 -10.00
N GLN A 290 -18.69 -9.24 -8.88
CA GLN A 290 -19.72 -10.23 -8.56
C GLN A 290 -21.11 -9.61 -8.50
N GLU A 291 -21.25 -8.45 -7.83
CA GLU A 291 -22.53 -7.76 -7.68
C GLU A 291 -23.05 -7.20 -9.02
N LEU A 292 -22.16 -6.84 -9.95
CA LEU A 292 -22.55 -6.39 -11.29
C LEU A 292 -23.33 -7.48 -12.06
N PHE A 293 -22.95 -8.75 -11.88
CA PHE A 293 -23.55 -9.91 -12.56
C PHE A 293 -24.53 -10.68 -11.68
N SER A 294 -24.64 -10.36 -10.39
CA SER A 294 -25.56 -11.04 -9.48
C SER A 294 -27.01 -10.74 -9.84
N VAL A 295 -27.87 -11.71 -9.52
CA VAL A 295 -29.34 -11.61 -9.59
C VAL A 295 -29.92 -12.05 -8.25
N ASP A 296 -31.17 -11.66 -7.97
CA ASP A 296 -31.80 -11.94 -6.68
C ASP A 296 -31.94 -13.46 -6.42
N ASP A 297 -32.14 -14.26 -7.47
CA ASP A 297 -32.19 -15.71 -7.41
C ASP A 297 -30.97 -16.31 -8.12
N MET A 298 -29.87 -16.50 -7.38
CA MET A 298 -28.67 -17.11 -7.89
C MET A 298 -28.75 -18.65 -8.02
N GLU A 299 -29.70 -19.30 -7.37
CA GLU A 299 -29.84 -20.76 -7.47
C GLU A 299 -30.36 -21.17 -8.85
N HIS A 300 -31.28 -20.40 -9.42
CA HIS A 300 -31.82 -20.59 -10.74
C HIS A 300 -31.13 -19.77 -11.85
N ALA A 301 -30.06 -19.06 -11.51
CA ALA A 301 -29.31 -18.25 -12.48
C ALA A 301 -28.63 -19.10 -13.55
N GLU A 302 -28.48 -18.54 -14.75
CA GLU A 302 -27.76 -19.13 -15.87
C GLU A 302 -26.30 -19.48 -15.48
N GLY A 303 -25.79 -20.59 -16.01
CA GLY A 303 -24.47 -21.11 -15.65
C GLY A 303 -23.30 -20.11 -15.81
N TRP A 304 -23.37 -19.27 -16.83
CA TRP A 304 -22.35 -18.24 -17.03
C TRP A 304 -22.34 -17.17 -15.92
N ARG A 305 -23.50 -16.82 -15.34
CA ARG A 305 -23.59 -15.90 -14.20
C ARG A 305 -23.01 -16.53 -12.94
N LYS A 306 -23.29 -17.81 -12.69
CA LYS A 306 -22.67 -18.57 -11.58
C LYS A 306 -21.15 -18.58 -11.70
N LEU A 307 -20.63 -18.74 -12.93
CA LEU A 307 -19.20 -18.68 -13.18
C LEU A 307 -18.62 -17.29 -12.87
N LEU A 308 -19.24 -16.22 -13.37
CA LEU A 308 -18.79 -14.84 -13.13
C LEU A 308 -18.88 -14.43 -11.66
N CYS A 309 -19.86 -14.96 -10.93
CA CYS A 309 -20.01 -14.70 -9.48
C CYS A 309 -19.14 -15.63 -8.61
N ASN A 310 -18.43 -16.62 -9.21
CA ASN A 310 -17.50 -17.46 -8.47
C ASN A 310 -16.33 -16.64 -7.93
N VAL A 311 -15.96 -16.87 -6.66
CA VAL A 311 -14.92 -16.10 -5.94
C VAL A 311 -13.57 -16.18 -6.66
N TYR A 312 -13.18 -17.34 -7.13
CA TYR A 312 -11.88 -17.55 -7.79
C TYR A 312 -11.86 -16.90 -9.17
N PHE A 313 -12.92 -17.10 -9.95
CA PHE A 313 -13.01 -16.58 -11.31
C PHE A 313 -13.12 -15.06 -11.36
N SER A 314 -13.96 -14.45 -10.51
CA SER A 314 -14.11 -13.01 -10.41
C SER A 314 -12.82 -12.31 -9.90
N THR A 315 -12.11 -12.94 -8.97
CA THR A 315 -10.79 -12.46 -8.55
C THR A 315 -9.79 -12.51 -9.69
N PHE A 316 -9.74 -13.65 -10.41
CA PHE A 316 -8.82 -13.82 -11.53
C PHE A 316 -9.05 -12.76 -12.62
N ILE A 317 -10.29 -12.52 -13.04
CA ILE A 317 -10.61 -11.49 -14.06
C ILE A 317 -10.20 -10.10 -13.56
N THR A 318 -10.52 -9.77 -12.31
CA THR A 318 -10.17 -8.45 -11.74
C THR A 318 -8.65 -8.24 -11.72
N LEU A 319 -7.89 -9.27 -11.36
CA LEU A 319 -6.43 -9.19 -11.33
C LEU A 319 -5.80 -9.17 -12.73
N VAL A 320 -6.33 -9.93 -13.68
CA VAL A 320 -5.89 -9.87 -15.08
C VAL A 320 -6.10 -8.47 -15.66
N PHE A 321 -7.25 -7.87 -15.39
CA PHE A 321 -7.51 -6.48 -15.78
C PHE A 321 -6.51 -5.52 -15.16
N GLY A 322 -6.27 -5.59 -13.84
CA GLY A 322 -5.24 -4.81 -13.15
C GLY A 322 -3.83 -5.05 -13.72
N PHE A 323 -3.47 -6.31 -14.01
CA PHE A 323 -2.18 -6.65 -14.59
C PHE A 323 -1.97 -6.05 -15.99
N ILE A 324 -2.98 -6.08 -16.84
CA ILE A 324 -2.91 -5.43 -18.16
C ILE A 324 -2.64 -3.93 -18.00
N LEU A 325 -3.33 -3.29 -17.06
CA LEU A 325 -3.13 -1.86 -16.80
C LEU A 325 -1.72 -1.54 -16.27
N THR A 326 -1.04 -2.44 -15.55
CA THR A 326 0.36 -2.17 -15.11
C THR A 326 1.31 -1.95 -16.28
N LYS A 327 0.99 -2.47 -17.47
CA LYS A 327 1.82 -2.26 -18.67
C LYS A 327 1.84 -0.81 -19.17
N ILE A 328 0.86 -0.01 -18.74
CA ILE A 328 0.81 1.45 -19.04
C ILE A 328 1.88 2.19 -18.23
N GLY A 329 2.28 1.67 -17.08
CA GLY A 329 3.27 2.24 -16.17
C GLY A 329 2.68 3.25 -15.18
N TYR A 330 3.27 3.30 -13.99
CA TYR A 330 2.82 4.12 -12.86
C TYR A 330 2.59 5.59 -13.21
N ALA A 331 3.54 6.22 -13.91
CA ALA A 331 3.48 7.65 -14.22
C ALA A 331 2.24 8.05 -15.04
N ASN A 332 1.74 7.15 -15.88
CA ASN A 332 0.54 7.38 -16.70
C ASN A 332 -0.75 6.98 -15.98
N ILE A 333 -0.68 6.00 -15.07
CA ILE A 333 -1.84 5.52 -14.31
C ILE A 333 -2.19 6.47 -13.16
N TRP A 334 -1.19 7.12 -12.55
CA TRP A 334 -1.38 7.93 -11.36
C TRP A 334 -2.35 9.11 -11.53
N PRO A 335 -2.29 9.91 -12.63
CA PRO A 335 -3.29 10.94 -12.86
C PRO A 335 -4.71 10.39 -13.06
N LEU A 336 -4.83 9.23 -13.70
CA LEU A 336 -6.11 8.55 -13.89
C LEU A 336 -6.68 8.06 -12.55
N PHE A 337 -5.82 7.50 -11.68
CA PHE A 337 -6.18 7.14 -10.32
C PHE A 337 -6.71 8.35 -9.53
N GLY A 338 -6.00 9.46 -9.52
CA GLY A 338 -6.40 10.68 -8.83
C GLY A 338 -7.75 11.20 -9.29
N SER A 339 -7.96 11.29 -10.60
CA SER A 339 -9.23 11.77 -11.17
C SER A 339 -10.42 10.86 -10.83
N ALA A 340 -10.25 9.55 -10.99
CA ALA A 340 -11.30 8.57 -10.71
C ALA A 340 -11.61 8.50 -9.20
N ASN A 341 -10.59 8.63 -8.34
CA ASN A 341 -10.74 8.65 -6.90
C ASN A 341 -11.58 9.85 -6.43
N GLN A 342 -11.30 11.03 -6.95
CA GLN A 342 -12.04 12.24 -6.58
C GLN A 342 -13.46 12.25 -7.17
N LEU A 343 -13.64 11.70 -8.37
CA LEU A 343 -14.99 11.52 -8.93
C LEU A 343 -15.82 10.59 -8.03
N LEU A 344 -15.24 9.49 -7.56
CA LEU A 344 -15.91 8.56 -6.64
C LEU A 344 -16.24 9.23 -5.30
N SER A 345 -15.37 10.10 -4.78
CA SER A 345 -15.63 10.81 -3.53
C SER A 345 -16.71 11.90 -3.64
N ALA A 346 -16.95 12.40 -4.85
CA ALA A 346 -18.00 13.39 -5.12
C ALA A 346 -19.40 12.75 -5.32
N LEU A 347 -19.47 11.46 -5.62
CA LEU A 347 -20.72 10.70 -5.76
C LEU A 347 -21.24 10.18 -4.42
#